data_20020541744dab9dd2f469d6447b3226
#
_entry.id   20020541744dab9dd2f469d6447b3226
#
_cell.length_a   1.000
_cell.length_b   1.000
_cell.length_c   1.000
_cell.angle_alpha   90.00
_cell.angle_beta   90.00
_cell.angle_gamma   90.00
#
_symmetry.space_group_name_H-M   'P 1'
#
loop_
_entity.id
_entity.type
_entity.pdbx_description
1 polymer ?
#
loop_
_entity_poly.entity_id
_entity_poly.type
_entity_poly.pdbx_seq_one_letter_code
_entity_poly.pdbx_strand_id
1 'polypeptide(L)'
;MSNLSILSGKTYFIRTFGCQMNLHDSERVSGLLDSCGCLVASSPADADIVIFMTCCVREAADTRLYGQCSSCKSLPASPSGKRVIAVGGCIAQRDGEGLLTNLDNVDVIFGTHSIAHVADLLADAFADGDHHVRVEEIDTGAATDMPWHRETAFHAWVPIMTGCNNFCSYCIVPYVRGREKSRPMDEIVDEVTGLVRQGVRSITLLGQNVNSYGRDHDHDPRFAELLRRVGDTGIERIYFTSSHPKDLLPETIDAMAEVPAVMPQLHLAVQSGSSRILKLMNRKYTREQYLDLVQRVRDRIPNIALTTDIIVGFPGETEEDFEQTVSLVDEAKFAQAFTFIYSKREGTPAAKIVDPTPRSVIQERFDRLVKHVEQTAFDFNQGSLDTLSLIHI
;
A
#
# COMPACT_ATOMS: atom_id res chain seq x y z
N MET A 1 -29.55 13.48 -9.05
CA MET A 1 -28.71 12.70 -9.97
C MET A 1 -27.73 13.64 -10.60
N SER A 2 -26.44 13.42 -10.36
CA SER A 2 -25.36 14.25 -10.89
C SER A 2 -25.39 14.20 -12.42
N ASN A 3 -25.18 15.33 -13.06
CA ASN A 3 -25.13 15.37 -14.52
C ASN A 3 -23.71 15.05 -14.99
N LEU A 4 -23.35 13.78 -15.08
CA LEU A 4 -22.03 13.32 -15.50
C LEU A 4 -21.60 13.81 -16.90
N SER A 5 -22.55 14.26 -17.74
CA SER A 5 -22.21 14.80 -19.06
C SER A 5 -21.36 16.08 -18.99
N ILE A 6 -21.34 16.78 -17.85
CA ILE A 6 -20.48 17.95 -17.61
C ILE A 6 -18.99 17.60 -17.63
N LEU A 7 -18.63 16.33 -17.35
CA LEU A 7 -17.26 15.83 -17.36
C LEU A 7 -16.75 15.47 -18.75
N SER A 8 -17.64 15.26 -19.72
CA SER A 8 -17.26 14.86 -21.07
C SER A 8 -16.34 15.89 -21.74
N GLY A 9 -15.20 15.42 -22.24
CA GLY A 9 -14.17 16.26 -22.86
C GLY A 9 -13.27 17.03 -21.88
N LYS A 10 -13.50 16.95 -20.56
CA LYS A 10 -12.59 17.51 -19.55
C LYS A 10 -11.29 16.73 -19.51
N THR A 11 -10.20 17.42 -19.19
CA THR A 11 -8.89 16.79 -19.00
C THR A 11 -8.62 16.53 -17.53
N TYR A 12 -8.00 15.37 -17.21
CA TYR A 12 -7.66 15.03 -15.84
C TYR A 12 -6.19 14.62 -15.66
N PHE A 13 -5.65 14.93 -14.50
CA PHE A 13 -4.33 14.51 -14.06
C PHE A 13 -4.42 13.92 -12.65
N ILE A 14 -3.90 12.69 -12.47
CA ILE A 14 -3.85 12.03 -11.16
C ILE A 14 -2.41 11.93 -10.69
N ARG A 15 -2.15 12.37 -9.48
CA ARG A 15 -0.88 12.16 -8.78
C ARG A 15 -1.06 11.25 -7.58
N THR A 16 -0.43 10.10 -7.61
CA THR A 16 -0.52 9.11 -6.55
C THR A 16 0.66 9.22 -5.60
N PHE A 17 0.38 9.29 -4.30
CA PHE A 17 1.36 9.19 -3.23
C PHE A 17 1.10 7.91 -2.44
N GLY A 18 2.15 7.16 -2.13
CA GLY A 18 2.06 6.09 -1.15
C GLY A 18 2.29 4.69 -1.63
N CYS A 19 1.34 3.79 -1.40
CA CYS A 19 1.49 2.35 -1.60
C CYS A 19 0.77 1.85 -2.87
N GLN A 20 0.98 0.57 -3.18
CA GLN A 20 0.37 -0.10 -4.33
C GLN A 20 -1.16 -0.09 -4.33
N MET A 21 -1.78 -0.11 -3.12
CA MET A 21 -3.24 0.07 -3.03
C MET A 21 -3.70 1.42 -3.59
N ASN A 22 -2.94 2.49 -3.33
CA ASN A 22 -3.29 3.80 -3.90
C ASN A 22 -3.07 3.86 -5.41
N LEU A 23 -2.08 3.12 -5.95
CA LEU A 23 -1.91 2.99 -7.40
C LEU A 23 -3.13 2.29 -8.02
N HIS A 24 -3.55 1.17 -7.45
CA HIS A 24 -4.78 0.50 -7.87
C HIS A 24 -6.01 1.42 -7.76
N ASP A 25 -6.16 2.13 -6.63
CA ASP A 25 -7.28 3.07 -6.44
C ASP A 25 -7.24 4.18 -7.54
N SER A 26 -6.05 4.64 -7.93
CA SER A 26 -5.87 5.63 -9.01
C SER A 26 -6.23 5.06 -10.38
N GLU A 27 -5.88 3.81 -10.70
CA GLU A 27 -6.27 3.14 -11.94
C GLU A 27 -7.81 3.01 -12.05
N ARG A 28 -8.50 2.77 -10.93
CA ARG A 28 -9.97 2.74 -10.86
C ARG A 28 -10.58 4.13 -11.09
N VAL A 29 -10.03 5.16 -10.45
CA VAL A 29 -10.48 6.54 -10.68
C VAL A 29 -10.25 6.96 -12.13
N SER A 30 -9.09 6.62 -12.73
CA SER A 30 -8.82 6.86 -14.15
C SER A 30 -9.84 6.20 -15.05
N GLY A 31 -10.10 4.90 -14.85
CA GLY A 31 -11.09 4.16 -15.64
C GLY A 31 -12.50 4.74 -15.53
N LEU A 32 -12.89 5.20 -14.32
CA LEU A 32 -14.17 5.86 -14.11
C LEU A 32 -14.26 7.18 -14.90
N LEU A 33 -13.22 8.01 -14.88
CA LEU A 33 -13.17 9.27 -15.62
C LEU A 33 -13.14 9.05 -17.14
N ASP A 34 -12.40 8.04 -17.61
CA ASP A 34 -12.42 7.63 -19.02
C ASP A 34 -13.83 7.22 -19.47
N SER A 35 -14.56 6.49 -18.63
CA SER A 35 -15.96 6.10 -18.91
C SER A 35 -16.92 7.29 -18.98
N CYS A 36 -16.59 8.40 -18.32
CA CYS A 36 -17.31 9.68 -18.39
C CYS A 36 -16.89 10.53 -19.60
N GLY A 37 -15.95 10.04 -20.43
CA GLY A 37 -15.46 10.79 -21.60
C GLY A 37 -14.39 11.83 -21.27
N CYS A 38 -13.74 11.74 -20.12
CA CYS A 38 -12.58 12.57 -19.78
C CYS A 38 -11.33 12.13 -20.54
N LEU A 39 -10.36 13.00 -20.66
CA LEU A 39 -9.08 12.77 -21.35
C LEU A 39 -7.91 12.94 -20.39
N VAL A 40 -6.89 12.07 -20.51
CA VAL A 40 -5.69 12.15 -19.67
C VAL A 40 -4.87 13.40 -20.03
N ALA A 41 -4.50 14.22 -19.04
CA ALA A 41 -3.58 15.34 -19.20
C ALA A 41 -2.15 14.93 -18.87
N SER A 42 -1.15 15.53 -19.53
CA SER A 42 0.27 15.26 -19.31
C SER A 42 0.83 15.95 -18.05
N SER A 43 0.17 17.00 -17.59
CA SER A 43 0.59 17.77 -16.41
C SER A 43 -0.60 18.39 -15.67
N PRO A 44 -0.44 18.78 -14.39
CA PRO A 44 -1.48 19.51 -13.66
C PRO A 44 -1.88 20.85 -14.32
N ALA A 45 -0.95 21.46 -15.09
CA ALA A 45 -1.22 22.73 -15.78
C ALA A 45 -2.22 22.55 -16.93
N ASP A 46 -2.20 21.40 -17.60
CA ASP A 46 -3.03 21.04 -18.75
C ASP A 46 -4.34 20.34 -18.35
N ALA A 47 -4.62 20.25 -17.04
CA ALA A 47 -5.77 19.52 -16.52
C ALA A 47 -6.89 20.46 -16.04
N ASP A 48 -8.12 20.10 -16.33
CA ASP A 48 -9.33 20.65 -15.73
C ASP A 48 -9.61 20.02 -14.35
N ILE A 49 -9.19 18.76 -14.17
CA ILE A 49 -9.35 17.99 -12.93
C ILE A 49 -7.96 17.55 -12.47
N VAL A 50 -7.57 17.96 -11.25
CA VAL A 50 -6.31 17.50 -10.63
C VAL A 50 -6.64 16.69 -9.39
N ILE A 51 -6.26 15.42 -9.37
CA ILE A 51 -6.55 14.51 -8.27
C ILE A 51 -5.26 14.10 -7.57
N PHE A 52 -5.21 14.26 -6.25
CA PHE A 52 -4.14 13.78 -5.40
C PHE A 52 -4.63 12.55 -4.62
N MET A 53 -4.15 11.36 -5.01
CA MET A 53 -4.38 10.12 -4.25
C MET A 53 -3.34 10.00 -3.14
N THR A 54 -3.79 9.87 -1.88
CA THR A 54 -2.97 10.13 -0.71
C THR A 54 -2.80 8.93 0.20
N CYS A 55 -1.66 8.90 0.91
CA CYS A 55 -1.30 7.86 1.87
C CYS A 55 -0.98 8.48 3.24
N CYS A 56 -1.52 7.93 4.31
CA CYS A 56 -1.26 8.38 5.68
C CYS A 56 -0.22 7.52 6.43
N VAL A 57 0.43 6.57 5.74
CA VAL A 57 1.44 5.69 6.36
C VAL A 57 2.76 6.42 6.61
N ARG A 58 3.13 7.36 5.73
CA ARG A 58 4.40 8.11 5.82
C ARG A 58 4.13 9.60 6.00
N GLU A 59 4.78 10.24 6.97
CA GLU A 59 4.67 11.69 7.24
C GLU A 59 5.05 12.55 6.02
N ALA A 60 6.07 12.13 5.28
CA ALA A 60 6.44 12.81 4.05
C ALA A 60 5.32 12.88 3.01
N ALA A 61 4.29 12.02 3.09
CA ALA A 61 3.13 12.09 2.20
C ALA A 61 2.21 13.26 2.56
N ASP A 62 2.00 13.53 3.87
CA ASP A 62 1.24 14.68 4.34
C ASP A 62 1.89 15.99 3.86
N THR A 63 3.19 16.17 4.11
CA THR A 63 3.94 17.37 3.68
C THR A 63 3.91 17.56 2.16
N ARG A 64 4.06 16.47 1.39
CA ARG A 64 3.99 16.53 -0.08
C ARG A 64 2.61 16.90 -0.58
N LEU A 65 1.54 16.39 0.02
CA LEU A 65 0.17 16.75 -0.34
C LEU A 65 -0.04 18.27 -0.19
N TYR A 66 0.25 18.83 0.98
CA TYR A 66 0.06 20.27 1.23
C TYR A 66 0.87 21.14 0.25
N GLY A 67 2.13 20.80 0.00
CA GLY A 67 2.97 21.50 -0.96
C GLY A 67 2.44 21.44 -2.39
N GLN A 68 1.99 20.27 -2.83
CA GLN A 68 1.45 20.07 -4.18
C GLN A 68 0.10 20.77 -4.38
N CYS A 69 -0.83 20.64 -3.44
CA CYS A 69 -2.10 21.36 -3.50
C CYS A 69 -1.88 22.88 -3.55
N SER A 70 -1.00 23.40 -2.69
CA SER A 70 -0.67 24.84 -2.69
C SER A 70 -0.05 25.30 -4.01
N SER A 71 0.78 24.48 -4.65
CA SER A 71 1.38 24.81 -5.96
C SER A 71 0.33 24.94 -7.08
N CYS A 72 -0.81 24.28 -6.95
CA CYS A 72 -1.90 24.39 -7.93
C CYS A 72 -2.51 25.81 -7.99
N LYS A 73 -2.36 26.64 -6.94
CA LYS A 73 -2.83 28.05 -6.94
C LYS A 73 -2.11 28.92 -7.96
N SER A 74 -0.87 28.56 -8.31
CA SER A 74 -0.03 29.30 -9.27
C SER A 74 -0.09 28.78 -10.70
N LEU A 75 -0.90 27.74 -10.97
CA LEU A 75 -1.04 27.19 -12.30
C LEU A 75 -1.80 28.16 -13.23
N PRO A 76 -1.50 28.14 -14.55
CA PRO A 76 -2.27 28.90 -15.53
C PRO A 76 -3.74 28.46 -15.55
N ALA A 77 -4.59 29.24 -16.20
CA ALA A 77 -5.99 28.86 -16.40
C ALA A 77 -6.09 27.46 -17.05
N SER A 78 -7.04 26.66 -16.58
CA SER A 78 -7.26 25.33 -17.14
C SER A 78 -7.85 25.41 -18.56
N PRO A 79 -7.77 24.34 -19.37
CA PRO A 79 -8.29 24.33 -20.73
C PRO A 79 -9.77 24.73 -20.83
N SER A 80 -10.61 24.33 -19.87
CA SER A 80 -12.02 24.69 -19.84
C SER A 80 -12.36 25.98 -19.05
N GLY A 81 -11.34 26.67 -18.52
CA GLY A 81 -11.50 27.88 -17.72
C GLY A 81 -11.80 27.67 -16.23
N LYS A 82 -12.19 26.45 -15.83
CA LYS A 82 -12.41 26.07 -14.42
C LYS A 82 -11.59 24.82 -14.10
N ARG A 83 -10.76 24.86 -13.04
CA ARG A 83 -10.04 23.72 -12.51
C ARG A 83 -10.69 23.26 -11.21
N VAL A 84 -10.91 21.96 -11.09
CA VAL A 84 -11.37 21.30 -9.88
C VAL A 84 -10.22 20.50 -9.30
N ILE A 85 -9.89 20.72 -8.03
CA ILE A 85 -8.84 20.02 -7.30
C ILE A 85 -9.48 19.04 -6.32
N ALA A 86 -9.10 17.76 -6.43
CA ALA A 86 -9.62 16.70 -5.58
C ALA A 86 -8.51 16.05 -4.76
N VAL A 87 -8.83 15.68 -3.51
CA VAL A 87 -7.96 14.92 -2.63
C VAL A 87 -8.67 13.63 -2.23
N GLY A 88 -8.05 12.49 -2.54
CA GLY A 88 -8.59 11.16 -2.24
C GLY A 88 -7.65 10.28 -1.44
N GLY A 89 -8.15 9.15 -0.95
CA GLY A 89 -7.38 8.11 -0.30
C GLY A 89 -7.27 8.25 1.22
N CYS A 90 -6.17 7.71 1.79
CA CYS A 90 -6.08 7.50 3.24
C CYS A 90 -6.01 8.79 4.07
N ILE A 91 -5.40 9.88 3.56
CA ILE A 91 -5.40 11.17 4.27
C ILE A 91 -6.81 11.77 4.25
N ALA A 92 -7.49 11.72 3.09
CA ALA A 92 -8.87 12.17 2.97
C ALA A 92 -9.81 11.38 3.91
N GLN A 93 -9.60 10.05 4.02
CA GLN A 93 -10.36 9.20 4.95
C GLN A 93 -10.10 9.56 6.43
N ARG A 94 -8.87 9.92 6.78
CA ARG A 94 -8.47 10.29 8.15
C ARG A 94 -9.01 11.65 8.58
N ASP A 95 -8.85 12.65 7.71
CA ASP A 95 -9.01 14.06 8.07
C ASP A 95 -10.34 14.67 7.58
N GLY A 96 -10.97 14.09 6.54
CA GLY A 96 -12.27 14.52 6.02
C GLY A 96 -12.33 16.03 5.74
N GLU A 97 -13.40 16.67 6.19
CA GLU A 97 -13.60 18.13 6.06
C GLU A 97 -12.50 18.98 6.71
N GLY A 98 -11.78 18.40 7.70
CA GLY A 98 -10.65 19.08 8.36
C GLY A 98 -9.53 19.50 7.39
N LEU A 99 -9.42 18.83 6.23
CA LEU A 99 -8.46 19.21 5.19
C LEU A 99 -8.74 20.60 4.62
N LEU A 100 -9.99 21.04 4.53
CA LEU A 100 -10.38 22.34 3.98
C LEU A 100 -9.85 23.51 4.80
N THR A 101 -9.58 23.29 6.10
CA THR A 101 -8.99 24.32 6.98
C THR A 101 -7.57 24.72 6.52
N ASN A 102 -6.83 23.79 5.91
CA ASN A 102 -5.43 24.01 5.49
C ASN A 102 -5.27 24.03 3.97
N LEU A 103 -6.29 23.61 3.22
CA LEU A 103 -6.31 23.47 1.77
C LEU A 103 -7.57 24.15 1.19
N ASP A 104 -7.59 25.46 1.22
CA ASP A 104 -8.70 26.32 0.75
C ASP A 104 -8.96 26.24 -0.77
N ASN A 105 -8.07 25.60 -1.52
CA ASN A 105 -8.18 25.42 -2.98
C ASN A 105 -8.55 23.98 -3.38
N VAL A 106 -8.98 23.14 -2.43
CA VAL A 106 -9.48 21.80 -2.71
C VAL A 106 -11.00 21.84 -2.79
N ASP A 107 -11.55 21.39 -3.91
CA ASP A 107 -12.99 21.41 -4.18
C ASP A 107 -13.65 20.07 -3.76
N VAL A 108 -12.94 18.94 -3.92
CA VAL A 108 -13.49 17.60 -3.66
C VAL A 108 -12.59 16.83 -2.72
N ILE A 109 -13.20 16.21 -1.69
CA ILE A 109 -12.53 15.29 -0.76
C ILE A 109 -13.29 13.98 -0.74
N PHE A 110 -12.59 12.85 -0.99
CA PHE A 110 -13.20 11.52 -0.97
C PHE A 110 -12.36 10.49 -0.23
N GLY A 111 -13.00 9.74 0.66
CA GLY A 111 -12.35 8.69 1.43
C GLY A 111 -12.04 7.43 0.60
N THR A 112 -11.33 6.48 1.21
CA THR A 112 -10.95 5.20 0.60
C THR A 112 -12.15 4.34 0.21
N HIS A 113 -13.30 4.52 0.87
CA HIS A 113 -14.53 3.78 0.61
C HIS A 113 -15.50 4.52 -0.32
N SER A 114 -15.13 5.74 -0.75
CA SER A 114 -15.99 6.61 -1.58
C SER A 114 -15.52 6.75 -3.02
N ILE A 115 -14.55 5.94 -3.47
CA ILE A 115 -13.94 6.02 -4.81
C ILE A 115 -14.97 5.90 -5.93
N ALA A 116 -15.98 5.05 -5.78
CA ALA A 116 -17.04 4.87 -6.77
C ALA A 116 -17.88 6.13 -7.04
N HIS A 117 -17.84 7.10 -6.13
CA HIS A 117 -18.61 8.34 -6.20
C HIS A 117 -17.82 9.57 -6.70
N VAL A 118 -16.56 9.35 -7.09
CA VAL A 118 -15.66 10.46 -7.47
C VAL A 118 -16.20 11.24 -8.67
N ALA A 119 -16.76 10.56 -9.68
CA ALA A 119 -17.32 11.24 -10.85
C ALA A 119 -18.52 12.14 -10.49
N ASP A 120 -19.40 11.67 -9.61
CA ASP A 120 -20.53 12.47 -9.13
C ASP A 120 -20.05 13.72 -8.38
N LEU A 121 -19.12 13.55 -7.44
CA LEU A 121 -18.56 14.67 -6.67
C LEU A 121 -17.87 15.72 -7.55
N LEU A 122 -17.12 15.28 -8.56
CA LEU A 122 -16.49 16.17 -9.52
C LEU A 122 -17.51 16.91 -10.38
N ALA A 123 -18.56 16.20 -10.83
CA ALA A 123 -19.63 16.82 -11.62
C ALA A 123 -20.38 17.89 -10.83
N ASP A 124 -20.67 17.62 -9.55
CA ASP A 124 -21.33 18.56 -8.65
C ASP A 124 -20.44 19.79 -8.42
N ALA A 125 -19.13 19.61 -8.13
CA ALA A 125 -18.18 20.70 -7.98
C ALA A 125 -18.03 21.58 -9.23
N PHE A 126 -18.13 20.99 -10.44
CA PHE A 126 -18.17 21.78 -11.67
C PHE A 126 -19.46 22.59 -11.81
N ALA A 127 -20.60 22.04 -11.36
CA ALA A 127 -21.92 22.61 -11.53
C ALA A 127 -22.17 23.82 -10.61
N ASP A 128 -21.88 23.68 -9.31
CA ASP A 128 -22.19 24.68 -8.28
C ASP A 128 -20.98 25.49 -7.81
N GLY A 129 -19.77 24.91 -7.87
CA GLY A 129 -18.55 25.56 -7.40
C GLY A 129 -18.36 25.47 -5.89
N ASP A 130 -19.13 24.63 -5.22
CA ASP A 130 -19.02 24.40 -3.78
C ASP A 130 -18.01 23.28 -3.47
N HIS A 131 -17.66 23.15 -2.18
CA HIS A 131 -16.82 22.06 -1.70
C HIS A 131 -17.67 20.79 -1.46
N HIS A 132 -17.22 19.67 -1.99
CA HIS A 132 -17.88 18.37 -1.83
C HIS A 132 -17.02 17.39 -1.04
N VAL A 133 -17.51 16.90 0.09
CA VAL A 133 -16.79 15.97 0.95
C VAL A 133 -17.61 14.69 1.11
N ARG A 134 -16.98 13.54 0.81
CA ARG A 134 -17.59 12.24 1.03
C ARG A 134 -16.57 11.25 1.64
N VAL A 135 -16.79 10.95 2.90
CA VAL A 135 -15.98 10.02 3.68
C VAL A 135 -16.91 8.99 4.32
N GLU A 136 -16.86 7.78 3.83
CA GLU A 136 -17.68 6.67 4.32
C GLU A 136 -16.87 5.80 5.28
N GLU A 137 -17.49 5.34 6.37
CA GLU A 137 -16.82 4.48 7.37
C GLU A 137 -16.76 3.00 6.93
N ILE A 138 -17.67 2.59 6.04
CA ILE A 138 -17.84 1.20 5.63
C ILE A 138 -17.66 1.08 4.12
N ASP A 139 -16.81 0.15 3.72
CA ASP A 139 -16.69 -0.28 2.32
C ASP A 139 -17.95 -1.01 1.88
N THR A 140 -18.71 -0.39 0.97
CA THR A 140 -19.93 -0.96 0.40
C THR A 140 -19.68 -1.97 -0.71
N GLY A 141 -18.41 -2.16 -1.12
CA GLY A 141 -18.04 -3.01 -2.26
C GLY A 141 -18.29 -2.37 -3.63
N ALA A 142 -18.81 -1.14 -3.67
CA ALA A 142 -19.18 -0.47 -4.93
C ALA A 142 -17.97 -0.24 -5.89
N ALA A 143 -16.74 -0.27 -5.38
CA ALA A 143 -15.55 -0.12 -6.20
C ALA A 143 -15.12 -1.40 -6.94
N THR A 144 -15.73 -2.55 -6.65
CA THR A 144 -15.30 -3.85 -7.20
C THR A 144 -15.54 -3.93 -8.72
N ASP A 145 -16.65 -3.38 -9.20
CA ASP A 145 -17.08 -3.45 -10.61
C ASP A 145 -16.69 -2.22 -11.44
N MET A 146 -15.87 -1.32 -10.88
CA MET A 146 -15.44 -0.11 -11.61
C MET A 146 -14.52 -0.44 -12.78
N PRO A 147 -14.64 0.28 -13.92
CA PRO A 147 -13.66 0.21 -14.98
C PRO A 147 -12.28 0.65 -14.45
N TRP A 148 -11.25 0.18 -15.10
CA TRP A 148 -9.87 0.55 -14.78
C TRP A 148 -9.10 1.02 -16.01
N HIS A 149 -8.13 1.89 -15.78
CA HIS A 149 -7.12 2.27 -16.76
C HIS A 149 -5.76 1.87 -16.19
N ARG A 150 -5.14 0.83 -16.77
CA ARG A 150 -3.84 0.33 -16.30
C ARG A 150 -2.69 1.15 -16.88
N GLU A 151 -1.71 1.49 -16.05
CA GLU A 151 -0.49 2.16 -16.49
C GLU A 151 0.39 1.25 -17.35
N THR A 152 0.33 -0.08 -17.14
CA THR A 152 1.15 -1.06 -17.86
C THR A 152 0.28 -2.16 -18.47
N ALA A 153 0.61 -2.57 -19.69
CA ALA A 153 -0.14 -3.61 -20.39
C ALA A 153 0.15 -5.04 -19.87
N PHE A 154 1.32 -5.25 -19.24
CA PHE A 154 1.81 -6.59 -18.88
C PHE A 154 1.66 -6.90 -17.38
N HIS A 155 1.34 -5.92 -16.54
CA HIS A 155 1.19 -6.07 -15.10
C HIS A 155 -0.15 -5.53 -14.61
N ALA A 156 -0.73 -6.17 -13.58
CA ALA A 156 -1.94 -5.68 -12.93
C ALA A 156 -1.87 -5.81 -11.39
N TRP A 157 -2.46 -4.83 -10.71
CA TRP A 157 -2.70 -4.86 -9.28
C TRP A 157 -4.05 -5.54 -9.01
N VAL A 158 -4.06 -6.60 -8.19
CA VAL A 158 -5.27 -7.35 -7.88
C VAL A 158 -5.53 -7.32 -6.38
N PRO A 159 -6.42 -6.45 -5.89
CA PRO A 159 -6.82 -6.46 -4.49
C PRO A 159 -7.57 -7.74 -4.17
N ILE A 160 -7.11 -8.44 -3.14
CA ILE A 160 -7.77 -9.66 -2.65
C ILE A 160 -8.55 -9.41 -1.37
N MET A 161 -8.19 -8.36 -0.65
CA MET A 161 -8.83 -7.95 0.59
C MET A 161 -8.55 -6.48 0.91
N THR A 162 -9.37 -5.89 1.76
CA THR A 162 -9.16 -4.55 2.35
C THR A 162 -9.18 -4.64 3.88
N GLY A 163 -8.63 -3.62 4.55
CA GLY A 163 -8.62 -3.51 6.01
C GLY A 163 -7.62 -4.44 6.71
N CYS A 164 -7.49 -4.30 8.03
CA CYS A 164 -6.56 -5.08 8.84
C CYS A 164 -7.03 -5.21 10.28
N ASN A 165 -7.00 -6.43 10.84
CA ASN A 165 -7.37 -6.74 12.22
C ASN A 165 -6.19 -6.86 13.18
N ASN A 166 -4.95 -6.56 12.76
CA ASN A 166 -3.77 -6.72 13.62
C ASN A 166 -3.62 -5.63 14.69
N PHE A 167 -4.12 -4.42 14.44
CA PHE A 167 -4.06 -3.30 15.38
C PHE A 167 -2.67 -3.09 15.98
N CYS A 168 -1.63 -3.16 15.13
CA CYS A 168 -0.28 -2.77 15.56
C CYS A 168 -0.32 -1.36 16.14
N SER A 169 0.33 -1.14 17.28
CA SER A 169 0.14 0.08 18.08
C SER A 169 0.54 1.38 17.39
N TYR A 170 1.39 1.31 16.37
CA TYR A 170 1.84 2.44 15.53
C TYR A 170 1.01 2.65 14.26
N CYS A 171 0.11 1.71 13.92
CA CYS A 171 -0.48 1.64 12.59
C CYS A 171 -1.86 2.28 12.53
N ILE A 172 -2.03 3.20 11.59
CA ILE A 172 -3.30 3.89 11.35
C ILE A 172 -4.26 3.11 10.42
N VAL A 173 -3.77 2.09 9.71
CA VAL A 173 -4.53 1.36 8.67
C VAL A 173 -5.89 0.86 9.13
N PRO A 174 -6.05 0.21 10.32
CA PRO A 174 -7.37 -0.24 10.77
C PRO A 174 -8.42 0.87 10.92
N TYR A 175 -7.96 2.11 11.09
CA TYR A 175 -8.83 3.28 11.29
C TYR A 175 -9.21 3.99 10.00
N VAL A 176 -8.44 3.75 8.91
CA VAL A 176 -8.67 4.42 7.61
C VAL A 176 -9.07 3.46 6.48
N ARG A 177 -8.85 2.15 6.66
CA ARG A 177 -9.28 1.11 5.71
C ARG A 177 -10.20 0.07 6.34
N GLY A 178 -10.53 0.23 7.62
CA GLY A 178 -11.48 -0.61 8.33
C GLY A 178 -10.97 -1.99 8.73
N ARG A 179 -11.90 -2.86 9.08
CA ARG A 179 -11.66 -4.26 9.39
C ARG A 179 -11.36 -5.07 8.13
N GLU A 180 -10.70 -6.22 8.32
CA GLU A 180 -10.46 -7.16 7.23
C GLU A 180 -11.75 -7.55 6.55
N LYS A 181 -11.77 -7.43 5.22
CA LYS A 181 -12.83 -7.87 4.33
C LYS A 181 -12.20 -8.48 3.10
N SER A 182 -12.30 -9.80 2.98
CA SER A 182 -11.81 -10.58 1.84
C SER A 182 -12.80 -10.53 0.69
N ARG A 183 -12.27 -10.46 -0.54
CA ARG A 183 -13.09 -10.64 -1.74
C ARG A 183 -13.38 -12.12 -1.96
N PRO A 184 -14.54 -12.47 -2.56
CA PRO A 184 -14.83 -13.84 -2.96
C PRO A 184 -13.73 -14.41 -3.85
N MET A 185 -13.29 -15.64 -3.58
CA MET A 185 -12.16 -16.27 -4.29
C MET A 185 -12.47 -16.43 -5.78
N ASP A 186 -13.67 -16.80 -6.13
CA ASP A 186 -14.10 -17.00 -7.53
C ASP A 186 -13.99 -15.69 -8.33
N GLU A 187 -14.39 -14.55 -7.74
CA GLU A 187 -14.25 -13.23 -8.39
C GLU A 187 -12.80 -12.87 -8.69
N ILE A 188 -11.86 -13.19 -7.75
CA ILE A 188 -10.45 -12.94 -7.94
C ILE A 188 -9.89 -13.83 -9.06
N VAL A 189 -10.27 -15.11 -9.08
CA VAL A 189 -9.83 -16.07 -10.10
C VAL A 189 -10.39 -15.68 -11.48
N ASP A 190 -11.65 -15.26 -11.56
CA ASP A 190 -12.29 -14.80 -12.80
C ASP A 190 -11.61 -13.50 -13.31
N GLU A 191 -11.31 -12.56 -12.43
CA GLU A 191 -10.57 -11.34 -12.77
C GLU A 191 -9.20 -11.68 -13.35
N VAL A 192 -8.41 -12.53 -12.67
CA VAL A 192 -7.08 -12.92 -13.15
C VAL A 192 -7.17 -13.67 -14.49
N THR A 193 -8.16 -14.55 -14.66
CA THR A 193 -8.40 -15.23 -15.93
C THR A 193 -8.71 -14.23 -17.05
N GLY A 194 -9.49 -13.20 -16.77
CA GLY A 194 -9.77 -12.12 -17.70
C GLY A 194 -8.51 -11.31 -18.07
N LEU A 195 -7.66 -11.03 -17.08
CA LEU A 195 -6.38 -10.35 -17.26
C LEU A 195 -5.41 -11.15 -18.14
N VAL A 196 -5.30 -12.46 -17.94
CA VAL A 196 -4.48 -13.36 -18.77
C VAL A 196 -4.95 -13.32 -20.22
N ARG A 197 -6.26 -13.37 -20.48
CA ARG A 197 -6.84 -13.26 -21.82
C ARG A 197 -6.52 -11.91 -22.51
N GLN A 198 -6.32 -10.85 -21.72
CA GLN A 198 -5.92 -9.53 -22.20
C GLN A 198 -4.41 -9.38 -22.41
N GLY A 199 -3.61 -10.44 -22.16
CA GLY A 199 -2.16 -10.44 -22.34
C GLY A 199 -1.35 -9.99 -21.12
N VAL A 200 -1.97 -9.85 -19.94
CA VAL A 200 -1.27 -9.61 -18.68
C VAL A 200 -0.45 -10.85 -18.33
N ARG A 201 0.83 -10.65 -17.99
CA ARG A 201 1.78 -11.72 -17.68
C ARG A 201 2.16 -11.77 -16.20
N SER A 202 1.99 -10.68 -15.47
CA SER A 202 2.30 -10.63 -14.06
C SER A 202 1.21 -9.91 -13.27
N ILE A 203 0.97 -10.36 -12.05
CA ILE A 203 0.06 -9.71 -11.12
C ILE A 203 0.73 -9.54 -9.75
N THR A 204 0.28 -8.53 -9.02
CA THR A 204 0.56 -8.43 -7.58
C THR A 204 -0.75 -8.49 -6.81
N LEU A 205 -0.90 -9.50 -5.97
CA LEU A 205 -2.02 -9.62 -5.04
C LEU A 205 -1.85 -8.59 -3.91
N LEU A 206 -2.85 -7.76 -3.72
CA LEU A 206 -2.82 -6.64 -2.77
C LEU A 206 -3.75 -6.88 -1.58
N GLY A 207 -3.27 -6.47 -0.41
CA GLY A 207 -4.01 -6.42 0.84
C GLY A 207 -3.19 -5.74 1.92
N GLN A 208 -3.75 -5.47 3.08
CA GLN A 208 -3.02 -4.95 4.23
C GLN A 208 -2.41 -6.06 5.10
N ASN A 209 -2.88 -7.30 4.90
CA ASN A 209 -2.33 -8.53 5.46
C ASN A 209 -2.80 -9.72 4.62
N VAL A 210 -2.18 -9.96 3.48
CA VAL A 210 -2.64 -10.98 2.52
C VAL A 210 -2.69 -12.39 3.09
N ASN A 211 -1.85 -12.69 4.09
CA ASN A 211 -1.81 -14.01 4.73
C ASN A 211 -3.05 -14.34 5.56
N SER A 212 -3.85 -13.32 5.95
CA SER A 212 -5.13 -13.54 6.65
C SER A 212 -6.34 -13.66 5.72
N TYR A 213 -6.13 -13.63 4.39
CA TYR A 213 -7.20 -13.75 3.41
C TYR A 213 -8.14 -14.92 3.70
N GLY A 214 -9.44 -14.67 3.72
CA GLY A 214 -10.50 -15.65 4.00
C GLY A 214 -10.85 -15.82 5.49
N ARG A 215 -10.01 -15.34 6.41
CA ARG A 215 -10.26 -15.50 7.87
C ARG A 215 -11.54 -14.81 8.35
N ASP A 216 -11.95 -13.74 7.70
CA ASP A 216 -13.18 -13.00 8.01
C ASP A 216 -14.46 -13.78 7.65
N HIS A 217 -14.39 -14.80 6.79
CA HIS A 217 -15.51 -15.65 6.43
C HIS A 217 -15.60 -16.91 7.32
N ASP A 218 -14.55 -17.73 7.32
CA ASP A 218 -14.58 -19.07 7.92
C ASP A 218 -13.67 -19.22 9.14
N HIS A 219 -13.07 -18.11 9.64
CA HIS A 219 -12.03 -18.07 10.67
C HIS A 219 -10.71 -18.75 10.28
N ASP A 220 -10.63 -19.42 9.14
CA ASP A 220 -9.42 -20.04 8.60
C ASP A 220 -8.86 -19.23 7.43
N PRO A 221 -7.55 -18.95 7.42
CA PRO A 221 -6.90 -18.29 6.28
C PRO A 221 -6.87 -19.22 5.07
N ARG A 222 -7.28 -18.69 3.93
CA ARG A 222 -7.35 -19.42 2.65
C ARG A 222 -6.36 -18.90 1.61
N PHE A 223 -5.33 -18.18 2.03
CA PHE A 223 -4.39 -17.57 1.09
C PHE A 223 -3.60 -18.62 0.28
N ALA A 224 -3.22 -19.76 0.90
CA ALA A 224 -2.57 -20.86 0.19
C ALA A 224 -3.46 -21.46 -0.93
N GLU A 225 -4.76 -21.61 -0.67
CA GLU A 225 -5.72 -22.07 -1.68
C GLU A 225 -5.85 -21.05 -2.82
N LEU A 226 -5.94 -19.76 -2.48
CA LEU A 226 -6.01 -18.69 -3.47
C LEU A 226 -4.77 -18.70 -4.38
N LEU A 227 -3.55 -18.84 -3.83
CA LEU A 227 -2.33 -18.92 -4.63
C LEU A 227 -2.36 -20.07 -5.64
N ARG A 228 -2.83 -21.25 -5.23
CA ARG A 228 -2.96 -22.41 -6.15
C ARG A 228 -3.98 -22.13 -7.25
N ARG A 229 -5.18 -21.69 -6.89
CA ARG A 229 -6.23 -21.39 -7.86
C ARG A 229 -5.87 -20.29 -8.84
N VAL A 230 -5.20 -19.25 -8.36
CA VAL A 230 -4.69 -18.17 -9.22
C VAL A 230 -3.55 -18.69 -10.12
N GLY A 231 -2.69 -19.57 -9.61
CA GLY A 231 -1.65 -20.23 -10.42
C GLY A 231 -2.22 -21.05 -11.58
N ASP A 232 -3.39 -21.68 -11.38
CA ASP A 232 -4.07 -22.49 -12.41
C ASP A 232 -4.71 -21.65 -13.55
N THR A 233 -4.77 -20.31 -13.42
CA THR A 233 -5.32 -19.43 -14.48
C THR A 233 -4.41 -19.27 -15.70
N GLY A 234 -3.14 -19.72 -15.61
CA GLY A 234 -2.14 -19.55 -16.63
C GLY A 234 -1.37 -18.23 -16.55
N ILE A 235 -1.53 -17.45 -15.47
CA ILE A 235 -0.69 -16.28 -15.22
C ILE A 235 0.78 -16.71 -15.02
N GLU A 236 1.71 -15.95 -15.62
CA GLU A 236 3.14 -16.33 -15.61
C GLU A 236 3.83 -15.98 -14.28
N ARG A 237 3.44 -14.87 -13.63
CA ARG A 237 4.09 -14.39 -12.39
C ARG A 237 3.08 -13.85 -11.41
N ILE A 238 3.16 -14.35 -10.18
CA ILE A 238 2.36 -13.92 -9.04
C ILE A 238 3.29 -13.33 -7.99
N TYR A 239 3.06 -12.07 -7.67
CA TYR A 239 3.66 -11.37 -6.53
C TYR A 239 2.59 -11.09 -5.50
N PHE A 240 3.00 -10.88 -4.27
CA PHE A 240 2.14 -10.37 -3.20
C PHE A 240 2.94 -9.57 -2.18
N THR A 241 2.26 -8.68 -1.48
CA THR A 241 2.88 -7.77 -0.50
C THR A 241 2.17 -7.86 0.83
N SER A 242 2.73 -7.17 1.86
CA SER A 242 2.07 -7.01 3.17
C SER A 242 1.83 -8.31 3.95
N SER A 243 2.80 -9.23 3.90
CA SER A 243 2.76 -10.42 4.75
C SER A 243 3.09 -10.08 6.21
N HIS A 244 2.20 -10.48 7.11
CA HIS A 244 2.44 -10.37 8.55
C HIS A 244 3.00 -11.70 9.09
N PRO A 245 4.15 -11.70 9.81
CA PRO A 245 4.80 -12.94 10.29
C PRO A 245 3.88 -13.88 11.07
N LYS A 246 2.99 -13.33 11.89
CA LYS A 246 2.02 -14.13 12.67
C LYS A 246 1.09 -14.99 11.79
N ASP A 247 0.80 -14.54 10.57
CA ASP A 247 -0.22 -15.12 9.70
C ASP A 247 0.38 -15.90 8.53
N LEU A 248 1.71 -15.97 8.40
CA LEU A 248 2.38 -16.80 7.41
C LEU A 248 2.39 -18.26 7.88
N LEU A 249 1.44 -19.04 7.38
CA LEU A 249 1.26 -20.45 7.74
C LEU A 249 2.14 -21.38 6.89
N PRO A 250 2.44 -22.59 7.37
CA PRO A 250 3.19 -23.60 6.60
C PRO A 250 2.58 -23.88 5.23
N GLU A 251 1.24 -23.98 5.15
CA GLU A 251 0.50 -24.23 3.92
C GLU A 251 0.71 -23.13 2.87
N THR A 252 0.91 -21.86 3.32
CA THR A 252 1.24 -20.75 2.43
C THR A 252 2.66 -20.89 1.89
N ILE A 253 3.62 -21.26 2.74
CA ILE A 253 5.01 -21.51 2.34
C ILE A 253 5.06 -22.67 1.32
N ASP A 254 4.30 -23.74 1.56
CA ASP A 254 4.17 -24.87 0.64
C ASP A 254 3.58 -24.41 -0.71
N ALA A 255 2.50 -23.65 -0.71
CA ALA A 255 1.90 -23.14 -1.94
C ALA A 255 2.88 -22.23 -2.73
N MET A 256 3.67 -21.40 -2.03
CA MET A 256 4.73 -20.61 -2.67
C MET A 256 5.79 -21.46 -3.36
N ALA A 257 6.12 -22.61 -2.81
CA ALA A 257 7.11 -23.53 -3.37
C ALA A 257 6.54 -24.42 -4.49
N GLU A 258 5.25 -24.75 -4.43
CA GLU A 258 4.58 -25.69 -5.33
C GLU A 258 4.02 -25.02 -6.59
N VAL A 259 3.61 -23.74 -6.51
CA VAL A 259 3.01 -23.01 -7.63
C VAL A 259 4.11 -22.32 -8.42
N PRO A 260 4.44 -22.78 -9.65
CA PRO A 260 5.57 -22.24 -10.42
C PRO A 260 5.46 -20.75 -10.77
N ALA A 261 4.22 -20.24 -10.85
CA ALA A 261 3.96 -18.84 -11.13
C ALA A 261 4.26 -17.92 -9.92
N VAL A 262 4.30 -18.44 -8.69
CA VAL A 262 4.62 -17.62 -7.51
C VAL A 262 6.12 -17.33 -7.50
N MET A 263 6.44 -16.05 -7.55
CA MET A 263 7.85 -15.63 -7.59
C MET A 263 8.55 -15.88 -6.26
N PRO A 264 9.84 -16.32 -6.26
CA PRO A 264 10.60 -16.66 -5.06
C PRO A 264 11.07 -15.39 -4.33
N GLN A 265 10.12 -14.54 -3.97
CA GLN A 265 10.33 -13.36 -3.15
C GLN A 265 9.24 -13.26 -2.09
N LEU A 266 9.59 -12.77 -0.91
CA LEU A 266 8.65 -12.59 0.19
C LEU A 266 8.99 -11.31 0.96
N HIS A 267 8.02 -10.40 1.00
CA HIS A 267 8.09 -9.26 1.90
C HIS A 267 7.47 -9.64 3.25
N LEU A 268 8.31 -9.81 4.29
CA LEU A 268 7.92 -10.26 5.63
C LEU A 268 8.33 -9.23 6.68
N ALA A 269 7.43 -8.29 6.98
CA ALA A 269 7.73 -7.13 7.78
C ALA A 269 7.96 -7.46 9.26
N VAL A 270 9.23 -7.42 9.72
CA VAL A 270 9.60 -7.70 11.12
C VAL A 270 9.32 -6.54 12.06
N GLN A 271 9.56 -5.33 11.62
CA GLN A 271 9.43 -4.03 12.31
C GLN A 271 10.49 -3.76 13.39
N SER A 272 10.89 -4.72 14.22
CA SER A 272 11.96 -4.62 15.21
C SER A 272 12.58 -5.99 15.49
N GLY A 273 13.85 -6.02 15.85
CA GLY A 273 14.56 -7.22 16.30
C GLY A 273 14.42 -7.50 17.80
N SER A 274 13.83 -6.59 18.59
CA SER A 274 13.62 -6.78 20.02
C SER A 274 12.23 -7.33 20.31
N SER A 275 12.15 -8.49 20.97
CA SER A 275 10.89 -9.08 21.41
C SER A 275 10.11 -8.17 22.37
N ARG A 276 10.82 -7.32 23.16
CA ARG A 276 10.20 -6.30 24.01
C ARG A 276 9.51 -5.22 23.19
N ILE A 277 10.17 -4.69 22.17
CA ILE A 277 9.60 -3.67 21.26
C ILE A 277 8.47 -4.27 20.43
N LEU A 278 8.62 -5.48 19.90
CA LEU A 278 7.55 -6.17 19.18
C LEU A 278 6.27 -6.30 20.05
N LYS A 279 6.42 -6.60 21.32
CA LYS A 279 5.28 -6.63 22.26
C LYS A 279 4.64 -5.25 22.43
N LEU A 280 5.42 -4.18 22.56
CA LEU A 280 4.92 -2.81 22.62
C LEU A 280 4.23 -2.38 21.32
N MET A 281 4.74 -2.84 20.18
CA MET A 281 4.15 -2.65 18.86
C MET A 281 2.86 -3.47 18.64
N ASN A 282 2.42 -4.27 19.65
CA ASN A 282 1.32 -5.23 19.53
C ASN A 282 1.55 -6.30 18.44
N ARG A 283 2.80 -6.64 18.13
CA ARG A 283 3.16 -7.76 17.28
C ARG A 283 3.05 -9.06 18.10
N LYS A 284 2.43 -10.09 17.54
CA LYS A 284 2.10 -11.34 18.24
C LYS A 284 3.12 -12.45 17.98
N TYR A 285 4.40 -12.08 17.89
CA TYR A 285 5.53 -12.99 17.74
C TYR A 285 6.77 -12.37 18.41
N THR A 286 7.74 -13.23 18.70
CA THR A 286 9.06 -12.85 19.24
C THR A 286 10.11 -12.83 18.12
N ARG A 287 11.31 -12.30 18.44
CA ARG A 287 12.49 -12.36 17.58
C ARG A 287 12.78 -13.81 17.14
N GLU A 288 12.80 -14.73 18.09
CA GLU A 288 13.15 -16.13 17.86
C GLU A 288 12.13 -16.82 16.94
N GLN A 289 10.85 -16.55 17.15
CA GLN A 289 9.78 -17.03 16.28
C GLN A 289 9.89 -16.48 14.87
N TYR A 290 10.31 -15.22 14.71
CA TYR A 290 10.54 -14.64 13.39
C TYR A 290 11.72 -15.31 12.68
N LEU A 291 12.85 -15.50 13.36
CA LEU A 291 14.03 -16.15 12.77
C LEU A 291 13.76 -17.63 12.42
N ASP A 292 13.02 -18.35 13.27
CA ASP A 292 12.56 -19.71 12.96
C ASP A 292 11.66 -19.73 11.70
N LEU A 293 10.76 -18.75 11.58
CA LEU A 293 9.93 -18.61 10.38
C LEU A 293 10.76 -18.33 9.12
N VAL A 294 11.76 -17.44 9.21
CA VAL A 294 12.71 -17.18 8.11
C VAL A 294 13.46 -18.45 7.71
N GLN A 295 13.91 -19.24 8.68
CA GLN A 295 14.60 -20.49 8.41
C GLN A 295 13.68 -21.49 7.70
N ARG A 296 12.46 -21.68 8.18
CA ARG A 296 11.47 -22.57 7.53
C ARG A 296 11.15 -22.15 6.09
N VAL A 297 11.03 -20.84 5.83
CA VAL A 297 10.84 -20.32 4.48
C VAL A 297 12.02 -20.69 3.58
N ARG A 298 13.26 -20.53 4.05
CA ARG A 298 14.47 -20.86 3.28
C ARG A 298 14.67 -22.36 3.07
N ASP A 299 14.35 -23.16 4.05
CA ASP A 299 14.43 -24.63 3.92
C ASP A 299 13.51 -25.12 2.81
N ARG A 300 12.34 -24.48 2.65
CA ARG A 300 11.35 -24.85 1.63
C ARG A 300 11.60 -24.19 0.27
N ILE A 301 12.16 -22.95 0.28
CA ILE A 301 12.45 -22.16 -0.92
C ILE A 301 13.88 -21.58 -0.79
N PRO A 302 14.93 -22.36 -1.11
CA PRO A 302 16.33 -22.02 -0.77
C PRO A 302 16.84 -20.68 -1.30
N ASN A 303 16.39 -20.24 -2.48
CA ASN A 303 16.85 -19.01 -3.14
C ASN A 303 15.87 -17.84 -3.00
N ILE A 304 14.99 -17.87 -2.00
CA ILE A 304 13.99 -16.82 -1.82
C ILE A 304 14.62 -15.47 -1.46
N ALA A 305 14.23 -14.42 -2.15
CA ALA A 305 14.58 -13.05 -1.80
C ALA A 305 13.65 -12.56 -0.67
N LEU A 306 14.18 -12.47 0.55
CA LEU A 306 13.44 -11.94 1.69
C LEU A 306 13.64 -10.44 1.81
N THR A 307 12.54 -9.69 1.91
CA THR A 307 12.55 -8.26 2.20
C THR A 307 11.73 -7.97 3.45
N THR A 308 12.02 -6.84 4.11
CA THR A 308 11.36 -6.50 5.38
C THR A 308 11.21 -4.99 5.56
N ASP A 309 10.36 -4.59 6.52
CA ASP A 309 10.30 -3.24 7.07
C ASP A 309 10.86 -3.21 8.48
N ILE A 310 11.60 -2.15 8.84
CA ILE A 310 12.15 -1.92 10.17
C ILE A 310 11.87 -0.48 10.59
N ILE A 311 11.40 -0.31 11.82
CA ILE A 311 11.13 0.99 12.44
C ILE A 311 12.12 1.21 13.58
N VAL A 312 12.90 2.29 13.51
CA VAL A 312 13.85 2.75 14.54
C VAL A 312 13.22 3.88 15.35
N GLY A 313 13.55 3.96 16.63
CA GLY A 313 13.07 5.03 17.52
C GLY A 313 11.59 4.87 17.85
N PHE A 314 11.10 3.64 17.91
CA PHE A 314 9.78 3.38 18.49
C PHE A 314 9.79 3.83 19.98
N PRO A 315 8.74 4.49 20.47
CA PRO A 315 8.73 5.02 21.83
C PRO A 315 9.11 3.99 22.91
N GLY A 316 10.16 4.30 23.65
CA GLY A 316 10.75 3.44 24.67
C GLY A 316 11.79 2.44 24.17
N GLU A 317 12.24 2.53 22.93
CA GLU A 317 13.35 1.71 22.38
C GLU A 317 14.67 2.12 23.06
N THR A 318 15.32 1.17 23.72
CA THR A 318 16.65 1.35 24.32
C THR A 318 17.75 1.06 23.28
N GLU A 319 19.00 1.37 23.63
CA GLU A 319 20.15 0.98 22.78
C GLU A 319 20.26 -0.53 22.63
N GLU A 320 20.01 -1.26 23.71
CA GLU A 320 20.02 -2.72 23.70
C GLU A 320 18.95 -3.32 22.78
N ASP A 321 17.74 -2.73 22.73
CA ASP A 321 16.69 -3.14 21.79
C ASP A 321 17.10 -2.87 20.34
N PHE A 322 17.76 -1.74 20.12
CA PHE A 322 18.26 -1.37 18.80
C PHE A 322 19.36 -2.35 18.33
N GLU A 323 20.32 -2.71 19.20
CA GLU A 323 21.36 -3.69 18.86
C GLU A 323 20.77 -5.08 18.53
N GLN A 324 19.69 -5.48 19.19
CA GLN A 324 18.97 -6.71 18.82
C GLN A 324 18.36 -6.58 17.41
N THR A 325 17.97 -5.40 16.98
CA THR A 325 17.46 -5.17 15.63
C THR A 325 18.59 -5.26 14.59
N VAL A 326 19.76 -4.70 14.88
CA VAL A 326 20.94 -4.81 14.02
C VAL A 326 21.37 -6.27 13.87
N SER A 327 21.52 -7.01 14.99
CA SER A 327 21.90 -8.43 14.91
C SER A 327 20.86 -9.31 14.23
N LEU A 328 19.57 -8.96 14.28
CA LEU A 328 18.55 -9.66 13.50
C LEU A 328 18.75 -9.49 12.00
N VAL A 329 19.13 -8.31 11.55
CA VAL A 329 19.44 -8.05 10.12
C VAL A 329 20.58 -8.95 9.65
N ASP A 330 21.65 -9.08 10.46
CA ASP A 330 22.80 -9.94 10.14
C ASP A 330 22.43 -11.43 10.11
N GLU A 331 21.55 -11.88 11.02
CA GLU A 331 21.10 -13.28 11.08
C GLU A 331 20.09 -13.61 9.97
N ALA A 332 19.15 -12.70 9.72
CA ALA A 332 18.08 -12.89 8.72
C ALA A 332 18.58 -12.73 7.28
N LYS A 333 19.68 -12.03 7.02
CA LYS A 333 20.31 -11.82 5.70
C LYS A 333 19.30 -11.43 4.64
N PHE A 334 18.64 -10.28 4.83
CA PHE A 334 17.65 -9.78 3.91
C PHE A 334 18.25 -9.37 2.57
N ALA A 335 17.52 -9.66 1.47
CA ALA A 335 17.83 -9.12 0.15
C ALA A 335 17.65 -7.61 0.10
N GLN A 336 16.71 -7.08 0.90
CA GLN A 336 16.48 -5.65 1.10
C GLN A 336 15.69 -5.41 2.39
N ALA A 337 15.97 -4.32 3.10
CA ALA A 337 15.11 -3.84 4.17
C ALA A 337 14.75 -2.36 3.96
N PHE A 338 13.49 -2.03 4.14
CA PHE A 338 13.03 -0.65 4.16
C PHE A 338 13.07 -0.15 5.60
N THR A 339 13.87 0.87 5.84
CA THR A 339 14.12 1.43 7.17
C THR A 339 13.37 2.73 7.35
N PHE A 340 12.74 2.88 8.50
CA PHE A 340 11.95 4.06 8.86
C PHE A 340 12.29 4.54 10.25
N ILE A 341 12.30 5.85 10.46
CA ILE A 341 12.22 6.40 11.80
C ILE A 341 10.73 6.44 12.19
N TYR A 342 10.43 6.03 13.43
CA TYR A 342 9.07 6.11 13.94
C TYR A 342 8.49 7.52 13.76
N SER A 343 7.31 7.59 13.19
CA SER A 343 6.55 8.82 13.01
C SER A 343 5.20 8.68 13.71
N LYS A 344 4.94 9.59 14.62
CA LYS A 344 3.70 9.63 15.39
C LYS A 344 2.48 9.76 14.46
N ARG A 345 1.48 8.89 14.67
CA ARG A 345 0.20 8.94 13.95
C ARG A 345 -0.92 9.20 14.96
N GLU A 346 -1.53 10.36 14.87
CA GLU A 346 -2.66 10.72 15.73
C GLU A 346 -3.75 9.64 15.63
N GLY A 347 -4.38 9.33 16.78
CA GLY A 347 -5.38 8.27 16.90
C GLY A 347 -4.82 6.88 17.21
N THR A 348 -3.51 6.63 17.01
CA THR A 348 -2.89 5.33 17.32
C THR A 348 -2.47 5.21 18.79
N PRO A 349 -2.43 3.98 19.37
CA PRO A 349 -1.97 3.78 20.75
C PRO A 349 -0.54 4.27 21.00
N ALA A 350 0.39 4.03 20.06
CA ALA A 350 1.79 4.45 20.20
C ALA A 350 1.96 5.98 20.21
N ALA A 351 1.04 6.73 19.61
CA ALA A 351 1.05 8.19 19.62
C ALA A 351 0.89 8.79 21.04
N LYS A 352 0.38 8.00 21.98
CA LYS A 352 0.17 8.41 23.38
C LYS A 352 1.37 8.14 24.28
N ILE A 353 2.37 7.40 23.78
CA ILE A 353 3.57 7.07 24.54
C ILE A 353 4.53 8.26 24.44
N VAL A 354 4.94 8.75 25.61
CA VAL A 354 5.96 9.80 25.69
C VAL A 354 7.33 9.14 25.63
N ASP A 355 8.16 9.56 24.72
CA ASP A 355 9.54 9.09 24.57
C ASP A 355 10.51 10.27 24.79
N PRO A 356 11.39 10.22 25.79
CA PRO A 356 12.37 11.25 26.03
C PRO A 356 13.63 11.13 25.14
N THR A 357 13.72 10.11 24.29
CA THR A 357 14.91 9.86 23.47
C THR A 357 15.16 11.02 22.51
N PRO A 358 16.34 11.67 22.56
CA PRO A 358 16.66 12.77 21.66
C PRO A 358 16.65 12.35 20.19
N ARG A 359 16.16 13.22 19.31
CA ARG A 359 16.13 12.99 17.87
C ARG A 359 17.49 12.64 17.28
N SER A 360 18.58 13.23 17.82
CA SER A 360 19.95 12.92 17.38
C SER A 360 20.35 11.47 17.64
N VAL A 361 19.94 10.89 18.76
CA VAL A 361 20.19 9.47 19.09
C VAL A 361 19.42 8.56 18.13
N ILE A 362 18.16 8.88 17.87
CA ILE A 362 17.33 8.12 16.91
C ILE A 362 17.95 8.20 15.50
N GLN A 363 18.45 9.38 15.09
CA GLN A 363 19.09 9.55 13.78
C GLN A 363 20.39 8.75 13.69
N GLU A 364 21.20 8.75 14.74
CA GLU A 364 22.43 7.93 14.78
C GLU A 364 22.13 6.44 14.65
N ARG A 365 21.16 5.92 15.40
CA ARG A 365 20.71 4.54 15.29
C ARG A 365 20.24 4.22 13.86
N PHE A 366 19.44 5.11 13.29
CA PHE A 366 18.95 4.96 11.92
C PHE A 366 20.10 4.88 10.92
N ASP A 367 21.09 5.77 11.00
CA ASP A 367 22.23 5.80 10.09
C ASP A 367 23.11 4.54 10.23
N ARG A 368 23.24 4.00 11.45
CA ARG A 368 23.93 2.72 11.72
C ARG A 368 23.15 1.56 11.08
N LEU A 369 21.83 1.49 11.27
CA LEU A 369 21.02 0.44 10.70
C LEU A 369 21.05 0.44 9.17
N VAL A 370 20.97 1.63 8.55
CA VAL A 370 21.03 1.76 7.08
C VAL A 370 22.31 1.14 6.52
N LYS A 371 23.48 1.39 7.15
CA LYS A 371 24.76 0.81 6.72
C LYS A 371 24.75 -0.73 6.79
N HIS A 372 24.16 -1.32 7.86
CA HIS A 372 24.05 -2.77 7.99
C HIS A 372 23.12 -3.36 6.93
N VAL A 373 21.99 -2.72 6.70
CA VAL A 373 21.01 -3.14 5.69
C VAL A 373 21.61 -3.08 4.28
N GLU A 374 22.31 -1.99 3.95
CA GLU A 374 22.98 -1.82 2.64
C GLU A 374 24.06 -2.89 2.43
N GLN A 375 24.88 -3.18 3.46
CA GLN A 375 25.89 -4.22 3.37
C GLN A 375 25.27 -5.61 3.18
N THR A 376 24.24 -5.95 3.97
CA THR A 376 23.54 -7.25 3.86
C THR A 376 22.89 -7.42 2.48
N ALA A 377 22.27 -6.36 1.95
CA ALA A 377 21.69 -6.37 0.62
C ALA A 377 22.76 -6.52 -0.48
N PHE A 378 23.89 -5.84 -0.33
CA PHE A 378 25.03 -5.97 -1.24
C PHE A 378 25.57 -7.41 -1.27
N ASP A 379 25.80 -8.00 -0.09
CA ASP A 379 26.31 -9.38 0.03
C ASP A 379 25.34 -10.40 -0.57
N PHE A 380 24.02 -10.22 -0.37
CA PHE A 380 22.99 -11.05 -0.99
C PHE A 380 23.04 -10.95 -2.52
N ASN A 381 23.13 -9.75 -3.07
CA ASN A 381 23.16 -9.51 -4.51
C ASN A 381 24.46 -10.00 -5.16
N GLN A 382 25.61 -9.89 -4.46
CA GLN A 382 26.88 -10.45 -4.93
C GLN A 382 26.78 -11.97 -5.13
N GLY A 383 26.12 -12.68 -4.23
CA GLY A 383 25.85 -14.12 -4.39
C GLY A 383 24.99 -14.48 -5.60
N SER A 384 24.32 -13.51 -6.19
CA SER A 384 23.43 -13.70 -7.36
C SER A 384 24.10 -13.38 -8.70
N LEU A 385 25.30 -12.80 -8.72
CA LEU A 385 25.95 -12.28 -9.96
C LEU A 385 26.19 -13.37 -11.01
N ASP A 386 26.48 -14.59 -10.59
CA ASP A 386 26.77 -15.71 -11.49
C ASP A 386 25.50 -16.51 -11.88
N THR A 387 24.34 -16.15 -11.32
CA THR A 387 23.08 -16.88 -11.51
C THR A 387 22.06 -16.11 -12.36
N LEU A 388 22.22 -14.79 -12.51
CA LEU A 388 21.29 -13.92 -13.23
C LEU A 388 21.84 -13.53 -14.59
N SER A 389 21.13 -13.88 -15.65
CA SER A 389 21.35 -13.31 -16.99
C SER A 389 20.55 -12.01 -17.11
N LEU A 390 21.23 -10.86 -17.05
CA LEU A 390 20.63 -9.52 -17.26
C LEU A 390 20.13 -9.29 -18.70
N ILE A 391 20.42 -10.23 -19.64
CA ILE A 391 20.01 -10.13 -21.05
C ILE A 391 18.51 -10.45 -21.22
N HIS A 392 17.88 -11.05 -20.21
CA HIS A 392 16.49 -11.50 -20.27
C HIS A 392 15.55 -10.73 -19.32
N ILE A 393 16.00 -9.60 -18.79
CA ILE A 393 15.18 -8.71 -17.97
C ILE A 393 14.59 -7.60 -18.82
#